data_1ad31d119dbf86a935390dc82b77ff50
#
_entry.id   1ad31d119dbf86a935390dc82b77ff50
#
_cell.length_a   1.000
_cell.length_b   1.000
_cell.length_c   1.000
_cell.angle_alpha   90.00
_cell.angle_beta   90.00
_cell.angle_gamma   90.00
#
_symmetry.space_group_name_H-M   'P 1'
#
loop_
_entity.id
_entity.type
_entity.pdbx_description
1 polymer ?
#
loop_
_entity_poly.entity_id
_entity_poly.type
_entity_poly.pdbx_seq_one_letter_code
_entity_poly.pdbx_strand_id
1 'polypeptide(L)' 'MYKIEFEYFNKTGARIGSGVYYKSYRTESDAVRDAEKIYGNSKRFDWYVVDEND' A
#
# COMPACT_ATOMS: atom_id res chain seq x y z
N MET A 1 5.29 6.81 12.92
CA MET A 1 4.21 5.93 12.44
C MET A 1 4.36 5.70 10.95
N TYR A 2 3.86 4.58 10.48
CA TYR A 2 3.99 4.21 9.07
C TYR A 2 2.61 4.00 8.46
N LYS A 3 2.46 4.36 7.20
CA LYS A 3 1.24 4.15 6.43
C LYS A 3 1.54 3.41 5.15
N ILE A 4 0.51 2.73 4.64
CA ILE A 4 0.58 2.04 3.35
C ILE A 4 -0.09 2.92 2.32
N GLU A 5 0.66 3.30 1.28
CA GLU A 5 0.10 4.00 0.12
C GLU A 5 0.06 3.03 -1.04
N PHE A 6 -0.92 3.19 -1.91
CA PHE A 6 -1.10 2.26 -3.02
C PHE A 6 -1.60 2.98 -4.27
N GLU A 7 -1.31 2.33 -5.39
CA GLU A 7 -1.88 2.69 -6.68
C GLU A 7 -2.60 1.46 -7.22
N TYR A 8 -3.68 1.66 -7.97
CA TYR A 8 -4.38 0.52 -8.55
C TYR A 8 -4.61 0.74 -10.04
N PHE A 9 -4.68 -0.39 -10.74
CA PHE A 9 -4.60 -0.42 -12.20
C PHE A 9 -5.76 -1.23 -12.78
N ASN A 10 -6.15 -0.89 -14.01
CA ASN A 10 -7.16 -1.66 -14.71
C ASN A 10 -6.53 -2.87 -15.40
N LYS A 11 -7.35 -3.64 -16.14
CA LYS A 11 -6.90 -4.85 -16.82
C LYS A 11 -5.77 -4.63 -17.81
N THR A 12 -5.71 -3.43 -18.39
CA THR A 12 -4.72 -3.11 -19.41
C THR A 12 -3.43 -2.56 -18.79
N GLY A 13 -3.37 -2.41 -17.47
CA GLY A 13 -2.21 -1.91 -16.79
C GLY A 13 -2.16 -0.40 -16.65
N ALA A 14 -3.22 0.31 -17.04
CA ALA A 14 -3.28 1.75 -16.84
C ALA A 14 -3.67 2.07 -15.41
N ARG A 15 -2.99 3.05 -14.81
CA ARG A 15 -3.30 3.49 -13.45
C ARG A 15 -4.65 4.20 -13.44
N ILE A 16 -5.55 3.75 -12.59
CA ILE A 16 -6.89 4.32 -12.48
C ILE A 16 -7.13 5.02 -11.16
N GLY A 17 -6.22 4.90 -10.20
CA GLY A 17 -6.38 5.60 -8.95
C GLY A 17 -5.26 5.31 -7.96
N SER A 18 -5.30 6.01 -6.84
CA SER A 18 -4.37 5.79 -5.75
C SER A 18 -5.08 6.11 -4.44
N GLY A 19 -4.49 5.67 -3.34
CA GLY A 19 -5.05 5.95 -2.03
C GLY A 19 -4.08 5.62 -0.93
N VAL A 20 -4.56 5.81 0.29
CA VAL A 20 -3.80 5.51 1.50
C VAL A 20 -4.67 4.60 2.36
N TYR A 21 -4.08 3.49 2.80
CA TYR A 21 -4.80 2.57 3.69
C TYR A 21 -5.06 3.27 5.02
N TYR A 22 -6.23 3.06 5.60
CA TYR A 22 -6.69 3.86 6.75
C TYR A 22 -5.90 3.65 8.03
N LYS A 23 -5.15 2.55 8.14
CA LYS A 23 -4.50 2.16 9.39
C LYS A 23 -3.07 2.68 9.45
N SER A 24 -2.63 3.09 10.65
CA SER A 24 -1.25 3.46 10.92
C SER A 24 -0.55 2.33 11.65
N TYR A 25 0.77 2.21 11.47
CA TYR A 25 1.57 1.15 12.05
C TYR A 25 2.76 1.75 12.78
N ARG A 26 3.17 1.08 13.84
CA ARG A 26 4.32 1.54 14.64
C ARG A 26 5.65 1.24 13.98
N THR A 27 5.72 0.14 13.23
CA THR A 27 6.95 -0.27 12.58
C THR A 27 6.70 -0.51 11.10
N GLU A 28 7.75 -0.36 10.32
CA GLU A 28 7.69 -0.64 8.90
C GLU A 28 7.34 -2.12 8.65
N SER A 29 7.91 -3.01 9.47
CA SER A 29 7.64 -4.45 9.33
C SER A 29 6.16 -4.77 9.46
N ASP A 30 5.49 -4.14 10.41
CA ASP A 30 4.06 -4.38 10.61
C ASP A 30 3.25 -3.90 9.40
N ALA A 31 3.61 -2.74 8.86
CA ALA A 31 2.95 -2.20 7.69
C ALA A 31 3.15 -3.11 6.48
N VAL A 32 4.37 -3.57 6.25
CA VAL A 32 4.69 -4.47 5.14
C VAL A 32 3.90 -5.76 5.27
N ARG A 33 3.85 -6.34 6.46
CA ARG A 33 3.14 -7.60 6.68
C ARG A 33 1.65 -7.47 6.35
N ASP A 34 1.03 -6.39 6.80
CA ASP A 34 -0.39 -6.15 6.52
C ASP A 34 -0.63 -5.87 5.04
N ALA A 35 0.23 -5.08 4.42
CA ALA A 35 0.12 -4.78 2.99
C ALA A 35 0.18 -6.06 2.17
N GLU A 36 1.05 -6.98 2.54
CA GLU A 36 1.14 -8.26 1.87
C GLU A 36 -0.12 -9.10 2.03
N LYS A 37 -0.78 -9.01 3.20
CA LYS A 37 -2.05 -9.69 3.42
C LYS A 37 -3.18 -9.08 2.60
N ILE A 38 -3.21 -7.76 2.52
CA ILE A 38 -4.31 -7.02 1.90
C ILE A 38 -4.20 -7.06 0.39
N TYR A 39 -3.01 -6.74 -0.12
CA TYR A 39 -2.80 -6.60 -1.56
C TYR A 39 -2.10 -7.79 -2.17
N GLY A 40 -1.27 -8.47 -1.37
CA GLY A 40 -0.55 -9.64 -1.80
C GLY A 40 0.33 -9.35 -3.00
N ASN A 41 0.29 -10.27 -3.95
CA ASN A 41 1.03 -10.14 -5.21
C ASN A 41 0.11 -9.73 -6.34
N SER A 42 -0.96 -9.01 -6.02
CA SER A 42 -1.93 -8.60 -7.02
C SER A 42 -1.27 -7.68 -8.05
N LYS A 43 -1.47 -7.99 -9.32
CA LYS A 43 -0.98 -7.14 -10.41
C LYS A 43 -1.80 -5.87 -10.55
N ARG A 44 -2.93 -5.80 -9.84
CA ARG A 44 -3.82 -4.65 -9.86
C ARG A 44 -3.40 -3.56 -8.88
N PHE A 45 -2.54 -3.89 -7.92
CA PHE A 45 -2.13 -2.96 -6.88
C PHE A 45 -0.61 -2.88 -6.81
N ASP A 46 -0.13 -1.67 -6.62
CA ASP A 46 1.27 -1.41 -6.33
C ASP A 46 1.28 -0.63 -5.02
N TRP A 47 1.95 -1.14 -4.00
CA TRP A 47 1.91 -0.53 -2.68
C TRP A 47 3.30 -0.27 -2.16
N TYR A 48 3.39 0.71 -1.25
CA TYR A 48 4.65 1.01 -0.57
C TYR A 48 4.34 1.62 0.78
N VAL A 49 5.34 1.56 1.67
CA VAL A 49 5.20 2.03 3.03
C VAL A 49 5.92 3.37 3.15
N VAL A 50 5.28 4.34 3.77
CA VAL A 50 5.84 5.65 4.00
C VAL A 50 5.87 5.96 5.49
N ASP A 51 6.91 6.67 5.90
CA ASP A 51 7.06 7.14 7.28
C ASP A 51 6.39 8.51 7.39
N GLU A 52 5.43 8.61 8.30
CA GLU A 52 4.66 9.83 8.49
C GLU A 52 5.38 10.86 9.34
N ASN A 53 6.52 10.52 9.91
CA ASN A 53 7.20 11.39 10.88
C ASN A 53 8.20 12.35 10.25
N ASP A 54 8.10 12.62 9.02
CA ASP A 54 9.03 13.55 8.36
C ASP A 54 8.76 14.99 8.75
#